data_edd902d08be49dd78ecbb85d71bff479
#
_entry.id   edd902d08be49dd78ecbb85d71bff479
#
_cell.length_a   1.000
_cell.length_b   1.000
_cell.length_c   1.000
_cell.angle_alpha   90.00
_cell.angle_beta   90.00
_cell.angle_gamma   90.00
#
_symmetry.space_group_name_H-M   'P 1'
#
loop_
_entity.id
_entity.type
_entity.pdbx_description
1 polymer ?
#
loop_
_entity_poly.entity_id
_entity_poly.type
_entity_poly.pdbx_seq_one_letter_code
_entity_poly.pdbx_strand_id
1 'polypeptide(L)'
;MYLTRFLADCIADRVFHTAPVEVRNKALCCLLDALTSALAAQDVTGSAGARSVAMSVFGAGKAPLWFSNDRSTNVGAAFANSASVCALDFDDGHRAARGHPGAAVIPAVLAEVATGAVDPGDLVAAIIAGYEIAVRIAAAQNPENIKSRQSGLWAGYGAVVAASSIRHTGPDMLAHAMAINGVWAPNQAANGSSGYAKLTGNHAKEGIPWSVATGLTALELAEAGYTGPGDILDHPSHFDGQRIKDGLGIRWEILGTYFKPYSCCRYIHPAIDATMDVMQSQSLRPKDVLSAEVRTFQWAQRLQNKVRPTNLVEAQYSLPFCLAVAIRHGASALAPLDEQLLCDQEIHALAHSVKLVADDTIDQKFPAETLAQVKLTTPSGDVTSAIVIARGDIGRPMVWNELTEKFWLVCNNRLSTVREDGFRAAIEQLECGDPLPILKEIVGPINQ
;
A
#
# COMPACT_ATOMS: atom_id res chain seq x y z
N MET A 1 -17.71 -26.16 11.20
CA MET A 1 -16.41 -25.98 10.51
C MET A 1 -15.95 -24.56 10.80
N TYR A 2 -14.72 -24.39 11.34
CA TYR A 2 -14.14 -23.09 11.66
C TYR A 2 -13.83 -22.29 10.39
N LEU A 3 -13.78 -20.94 10.51
CA LEU A 3 -13.50 -20.04 9.39
C LEU A 3 -12.15 -20.28 8.76
N THR A 4 -11.11 -20.51 9.57
CA THR A 4 -9.76 -20.81 9.08
C THR A 4 -9.78 -22.03 8.17
N ARG A 5 -10.53 -23.08 8.53
CA ARG A 5 -10.65 -24.29 7.69
C ARG A 5 -11.49 -24.02 6.43
N PHE A 6 -12.60 -23.30 6.54
CA PHE A 6 -13.40 -22.92 5.39
C PHE A 6 -12.58 -22.14 4.34
N LEU A 7 -11.80 -21.17 4.79
CA LEU A 7 -10.93 -20.40 3.90
C LEU A 7 -9.83 -21.27 3.26
N ALA A 8 -9.25 -22.17 4.03
CA ALA A 8 -8.23 -23.11 3.53
C ALA A 8 -8.79 -24.06 2.47
N ASP A 9 -10.01 -24.57 2.66
CA ASP A 9 -10.69 -25.40 1.67
C ASP A 9 -10.95 -24.62 0.37
N CYS A 10 -11.36 -23.35 0.43
CA CYS A 10 -11.53 -22.50 -0.76
C CYS A 10 -10.23 -22.31 -1.55
N ILE A 11 -9.07 -22.25 -0.87
CA ILE A 11 -7.77 -22.19 -1.54
C ILE A 11 -7.47 -23.54 -2.23
N ALA A 12 -7.66 -24.66 -1.52
CA ALA A 12 -7.46 -26.00 -2.07
C ALA A 12 -8.37 -26.31 -3.27
N ASP A 13 -9.60 -25.81 -3.24
CA ASP A 13 -10.58 -25.92 -4.33
C ASP A 13 -10.31 -24.98 -5.51
N ARG A 14 -9.21 -24.22 -5.46
CA ARG A 14 -8.75 -23.30 -6.52
C ARG A 14 -9.79 -22.25 -6.93
N VAL A 15 -10.61 -21.79 -5.99
CA VAL A 15 -11.69 -20.80 -6.25
C VAL A 15 -11.17 -19.54 -6.97
N PHE A 16 -9.97 -19.08 -6.63
CA PHE A 16 -9.39 -17.84 -7.17
C PHE A 16 -8.83 -17.97 -8.59
N HIS A 17 -8.64 -19.18 -9.10
CA HIS A 17 -8.22 -19.42 -10.49
C HIS A 17 -9.35 -19.15 -11.49
N THR A 18 -10.59 -19.14 -11.04
CA THR A 18 -11.77 -18.86 -11.88
C THR A 18 -12.10 -17.36 -11.94
N ALA A 19 -11.22 -16.51 -11.40
CA ALA A 19 -11.44 -15.06 -11.34
C ALA A 19 -11.64 -14.46 -12.74
N PRO A 20 -12.62 -13.54 -12.91
CA PRO A 20 -12.84 -12.82 -14.16
C PRO A 20 -11.61 -12.03 -14.63
N VAL A 21 -11.54 -11.73 -15.92
CA VAL A 21 -10.42 -10.99 -16.53
C VAL A 21 -10.15 -9.66 -15.82
N GLU A 22 -11.18 -8.92 -15.48
CA GLU A 22 -11.04 -7.64 -14.76
C GLU A 22 -10.35 -7.78 -13.40
N VAL A 23 -10.64 -8.87 -12.68
CA VAL A 23 -10.02 -9.19 -11.38
C VAL A 23 -8.56 -9.58 -11.56
N ARG A 24 -8.25 -10.38 -12.58
CA ARG A 24 -6.87 -10.73 -12.93
C ARG A 24 -6.05 -9.51 -13.34
N ASN A 25 -6.61 -8.64 -14.18
CA ASN A 25 -5.97 -7.38 -14.56
C ASN A 25 -5.73 -6.47 -13.36
N LYS A 26 -6.69 -6.42 -12.40
CA LYS A 26 -6.49 -5.67 -11.17
C LYS A 26 -5.33 -6.20 -10.32
N ALA A 27 -5.14 -7.53 -10.26
CA ALA A 27 -4.00 -8.14 -9.58
C ALA A 27 -2.67 -7.76 -10.23
N LEU A 28 -2.61 -7.69 -11.57
CA LEU A 28 -1.42 -7.23 -12.30
C LEU A 28 -1.13 -5.74 -12.06
N CYS A 29 -2.17 -4.90 -11.97
CA CYS A 29 -2.03 -3.50 -11.54
C CYS A 29 -1.46 -3.40 -10.13
N CYS A 30 -1.93 -4.22 -9.18
CA CYS A 30 -1.42 -4.27 -7.81
C CYS A 30 0.06 -4.69 -7.78
N LEU A 31 0.45 -5.66 -8.61
CA LEU A 31 1.84 -6.08 -8.75
C LEU A 31 2.72 -4.94 -9.22
N LEU A 32 2.34 -4.26 -10.33
CA LEU A 32 3.11 -3.14 -10.87
C LEU A 32 3.21 -1.99 -9.87
N ASP A 33 2.13 -1.66 -9.18
CA ASP A 33 2.09 -0.59 -8.17
C ASP A 33 3.01 -0.88 -6.98
N ALA A 34 3.00 -2.11 -6.45
CA ALA A 34 3.89 -2.51 -5.36
C ALA A 34 5.36 -2.45 -5.76
N LEU A 35 5.72 -2.93 -6.97
CA LEU A 35 7.08 -2.85 -7.49
C LEU A 35 7.52 -1.39 -7.70
N THR A 36 6.63 -0.55 -8.24
CA THR A 36 6.86 0.89 -8.39
C THR A 36 7.14 1.56 -7.04
N SER A 37 6.34 1.24 -6.03
CA SER A 37 6.47 1.81 -4.69
C SER A 37 7.76 1.38 -4.00
N ALA A 38 8.16 0.11 -4.16
CA ALA A 38 9.44 -0.39 -3.65
C ALA A 38 10.64 0.26 -4.36
N LEU A 39 10.55 0.45 -5.69
CA LEU A 39 11.59 1.14 -6.46
C LEU A 39 11.76 2.60 -6.03
N ALA A 40 10.64 3.30 -5.81
CA ALA A 40 10.65 4.67 -5.30
C ALA A 40 11.38 4.80 -3.97
N ALA A 41 11.29 3.79 -3.12
CA ALA A 41 11.82 3.78 -1.75
C ALA A 41 13.23 3.16 -1.61
N GLN A 42 13.94 2.88 -2.72
CA GLN A 42 15.25 2.18 -2.65
C GLN A 42 16.28 2.87 -1.74
N ASP A 43 16.32 4.19 -1.78
CA ASP A 43 17.32 4.99 -1.06
C ASP A 43 16.79 5.53 0.29
N VAL A 44 15.56 5.18 0.66
CA VAL A 44 14.97 5.60 1.94
C VAL A 44 15.59 4.85 3.11
N THR A 45 15.96 5.57 4.16
CA THR A 45 16.63 5.03 5.36
C THR A 45 15.90 3.82 5.95
N GLY A 46 14.55 3.84 6.01
CA GLY A 46 13.75 2.71 6.50
C GLY A 46 13.90 1.45 5.66
N SER A 47 13.95 1.58 4.34
CA SER A 47 14.17 0.46 3.42
C SER A 47 15.58 -0.12 3.56
N ALA A 48 16.60 0.74 3.65
CA ALA A 48 17.99 0.31 3.87
C ALA A 48 18.14 -0.45 5.20
N GLY A 49 17.54 0.06 6.28
CA GLY A 49 17.51 -0.59 7.58
C GLY A 49 16.84 -1.96 7.53
N ALA A 50 15.69 -2.08 6.84
CA ALA A 50 14.98 -3.34 6.68
C ALA A 50 15.80 -4.38 5.89
N ARG A 51 16.51 -3.97 4.82
CA ARG A 51 17.44 -4.85 4.07
C ARG A 51 18.57 -5.34 4.97
N SER A 52 19.17 -4.47 5.78
CA SER A 52 20.22 -4.85 6.73
C SER A 52 19.70 -5.91 7.74
N VAL A 53 18.49 -5.72 8.28
CA VAL A 53 17.85 -6.67 9.20
C VAL A 53 17.53 -7.98 8.50
N ALA A 54 17.07 -7.96 7.24
CA ALA A 54 16.82 -9.17 6.46
C ALA A 54 18.08 -10.07 6.40
N MET A 55 19.24 -9.47 6.19
CA MET A 55 20.52 -10.20 6.12
C MET A 55 21.02 -10.66 7.50
N SER A 56 20.90 -9.81 8.52
CA SER A 56 21.51 -10.08 9.83
C SER A 56 20.64 -10.95 10.75
N VAL A 57 19.32 -10.84 10.65
CA VAL A 57 18.37 -11.54 11.54
C VAL A 57 17.75 -12.76 10.86
N PHE A 58 17.31 -12.63 9.61
CA PHE A 58 16.68 -13.71 8.88
C PHE A 58 17.70 -14.57 8.09
N GLY A 59 18.89 -14.04 7.83
CA GLY A 59 19.99 -14.75 7.21
C GLY A 59 19.94 -14.80 5.68
N ALA A 60 20.98 -15.43 5.10
CA ALA A 60 21.11 -15.62 3.66
C ALA A 60 20.12 -16.66 3.13
N GLY A 61 19.69 -16.51 1.87
CA GLY A 61 18.76 -17.42 1.21
C GLY A 61 18.73 -17.22 -0.30
N LYS A 62 17.64 -17.62 -0.95
CA LYS A 62 17.49 -17.54 -2.41
C LYS A 62 16.59 -16.39 -2.86
N ALA A 63 15.70 -15.90 -1.98
CA ALA A 63 14.75 -14.85 -2.34
C ALA A 63 15.44 -13.49 -2.49
N PRO A 64 15.22 -12.76 -3.60
CA PRO A 64 15.89 -11.49 -3.85
C PRO A 64 15.37 -10.38 -2.94
N LEU A 65 16.27 -9.54 -2.46
CA LEU A 65 15.94 -8.20 -2.02
C LEU A 65 15.83 -7.34 -3.30
N TRP A 66 14.64 -6.85 -3.60
CA TRP A 66 14.36 -6.23 -4.89
C TRP A 66 15.28 -5.05 -5.18
N PHE A 67 15.67 -4.93 -6.43
CA PHE A 67 16.54 -3.87 -6.94
C PHE A 67 17.94 -3.84 -6.28
N SER A 68 18.39 -5.00 -5.77
CA SER A 68 19.74 -5.18 -5.19
C SER A 68 20.34 -6.54 -5.57
N ASN A 69 21.64 -6.74 -5.30
CA ASN A 69 22.29 -8.05 -5.48
C ASN A 69 22.08 -8.99 -4.28
N ASP A 70 21.52 -8.48 -3.20
CA ASP A 70 21.36 -9.23 -1.96
C ASP A 70 20.20 -10.22 -2.04
N ARG A 71 20.32 -11.30 -1.29
CA ARG A 71 19.29 -12.36 -1.16
C ARG A 71 19.16 -12.77 0.29
N SER A 72 17.95 -13.07 0.72
CA SER A 72 17.67 -13.55 2.07
C SER A 72 16.80 -14.81 2.03
N THR A 73 16.44 -15.32 3.21
CA THR A 73 15.35 -16.30 3.34
C THR A 73 14.05 -15.70 2.79
N ASN A 74 13.06 -16.55 2.48
CA ASN A 74 11.74 -16.06 2.01
C ASN A 74 11.13 -15.05 3.00
N VAL A 75 11.23 -15.36 4.31
CA VAL A 75 10.73 -14.48 5.38
C VAL A 75 11.48 -13.13 5.39
N GLY A 76 12.82 -13.17 5.32
CA GLY A 76 13.65 -11.97 5.34
C GLY A 76 13.45 -11.10 4.10
N ALA A 77 13.38 -11.71 2.92
CA ALA A 77 13.13 -10.99 1.68
C ALA A 77 11.73 -10.36 1.65
N ALA A 78 10.70 -11.11 2.04
CA ALA A 78 9.34 -10.59 2.11
C ALA A 78 9.23 -9.43 3.12
N PHE A 79 9.87 -9.53 4.30
CA PHE A 79 9.96 -8.46 5.29
C PHE A 79 10.57 -7.19 4.71
N ALA A 80 11.77 -7.27 4.10
CA ALA A 80 12.48 -6.10 3.60
C ALA A 80 11.79 -5.47 2.39
N ASN A 81 11.28 -6.28 1.47
CA ASN A 81 10.54 -5.80 0.31
C ASN A 81 9.21 -5.14 0.73
N SER A 82 8.49 -5.70 1.71
CA SER A 82 7.30 -5.09 2.32
C SER A 82 7.60 -3.73 2.93
N ALA A 83 8.73 -3.60 3.65
CA ALA A 83 9.17 -2.33 4.21
C ALA A 83 9.43 -1.28 3.12
N SER A 84 10.01 -1.69 1.99
CA SER A 84 10.24 -0.81 0.84
C SER A 84 8.93 -0.40 0.17
N VAL A 85 7.98 -1.32 -0.01
CA VAL A 85 6.67 -1.02 -0.62
C VAL A 85 5.94 0.07 0.16
N CYS A 86 5.84 -0.04 1.50
CA CYS A 86 5.05 0.88 2.32
C CYS A 86 5.82 2.14 2.79
N ALA A 87 7.13 2.26 2.53
CA ALA A 87 7.98 3.30 3.13
C ALA A 87 7.53 4.73 2.81
N LEU A 88 7.07 4.99 1.59
CA LEU A 88 6.69 6.31 1.12
C LEU A 88 5.19 6.58 1.11
N ASP A 89 4.38 5.66 1.65
CA ASP A 89 2.92 5.78 1.58
C ASP A 89 2.39 5.98 0.14
N PHE A 90 3.09 5.36 -0.83
CA PHE A 90 2.88 5.51 -2.27
C PHE A 90 2.21 4.28 -2.89
N ASP A 91 2.17 3.21 -2.13
CA ASP A 91 1.54 1.92 -2.45
C ASP A 91 0.02 1.97 -2.36
N ASP A 92 -0.60 0.93 -2.88
CA ASP A 92 -2.05 0.79 -2.92
C ASP A 92 -2.72 0.88 -1.55
N GLY A 93 -4.04 0.92 -1.57
CA GLY A 93 -4.81 0.81 -0.35
C GLY A 93 -6.23 0.32 -0.62
N HIS A 94 -6.90 -0.08 0.46
CA HIS A 94 -8.28 -0.56 0.38
C HIS A 94 -9.15 0.06 1.49
N ARG A 95 -10.28 0.68 1.11
CA ARG A 95 -11.13 1.42 2.08
C ARG A 95 -11.73 0.51 3.15
N ALA A 96 -12.29 -0.64 2.76
CA ALA A 96 -12.89 -1.54 3.73
C ALA A 96 -11.86 -2.14 4.69
N ALA A 97 -10.64 -2.38 4.20
CA ALA A 97 -9.52 -2.85 5.02
C ALA A 97 -8.86 -1.73 5.84
N ARG A 98 -9.00 -0.47 5.40
CA ARG A 98 -8.37 0.72 6.01
C ARG A 98 -6.86 0.63 6.06
N GLY A 99 -6.24 0.09 5.02
CA GLY A 99 -4.81 -0.12 4.96
C GLY A 99 -4.36 -0.67 3.62
N HIS A 100 -3.19 -1.29 3.60
CA HIS A 100 -2.35 -1.52 2.46
C HIS A 100 -2.14 -3.02 2.19
N PRO A 101 -3.05 -3.72 1.48
CA PRO A 101 -2.93 -5.16 1.24
C PRO A 101 -1.73 -5.51 0.38
N GLY A 102 -1.41 -4.70 -0.66
CA GLY A 102 -0.33 -4.97 -1.59
C GLY A 102 1.04 -5.04 -0.94
N ALA A 103 1.29 -4.19 0.06
CA ALA A 103 2.54 -4.19 0.81
C ALA A 103 2.81 -5.50 1.58
N ALA A 104 1.79 -6.33 1.80
CA ALA A 104 1.96 -7.65 2.42
C ALA A 104 1.91 -8.79 1.39
N VAL A 105 0.92 -8.79 0.52
CA VAL A 105 0.63 -9.91 -0.39
C VAL A 105 1.72 -10.04 -1.45
N ILE A 106 2.10 -8.94 -2.11
CA ILE A 106 3.06 -9.00 -3.22
C ILE A 106 4.46 -9.44 -2.75
N PRO A 107 5.05 -8.87 -1.67
CA PRO A 107 6.33 -9.36 -1.17
C PRO A 107 6.31 -10.83 -0.73
N ALA A 108 5.22 -11.29 -0.11
CA ALA A 108 5.10 -12.68 0.33
C ALA A 108 5.06 -13.64 -0.86
N VAL A 109 4.20 -13.40 -1.85
CA VAL A 109 4.09 -14.28 -3.01
C VAL A 109 5.37 -14.31 -3.84
N LEU A 110 6.03 -13.15 -4.06
CA LEU A 110 7.25 -13.09 -4.86
C LEU A 110 8.47 -13.72 -4.15
N ALA A 111 8.50 -13.72 -2.83
CA ALA A 111 9.54 -14.44 -2.09
C ALA A 111 9.43 -15.97 -2.31
N GLU A 112 8.22 -16.52 -2.41
CA GLU A 112 7.98 -17.92 -2.68
C GLU A 112 8.31 -18.31 -4.13
N VAL A 113 7.89 -17.49 -5.09
CA VAL A 113 8.18 -17.70 -6.52
C VAL A 113 9.67 -17.73 -6.80
N ALA A 114 10.48 -16.98 -6.07
CA ALA A 114 11.93 -16.96 -6.24
C ALA A 114 12.63 -18.31 -5.97
N THR A 115 11.96 -19.27 -5.36
CA THR A 115 12.53 -20.56 -4.98
C THR A 115 12.13 -21.72 -5.90
N GLY A 116 11.20 -21.51 -6.85
CA GLY A 116 10.72 -22.56 -7.75
C GLY A 116 10.14 -22.03 -9.06
N ALA A 117 9.78 -22.93 -9.95
CA ALA A 117 9.00 -22.61 -11.14
C ALA A 117 7.53 -22.42 -10.74
N VAL A 118 6.89 -21.38 -11.29
CA VAL A 118 5.48 -21.09 -11.06
C VAL A 118 4.78 -20.86 -12.41
N ASP A 119 3.53 -21.29 -12.50
CA ASP A 119 2.66 -20.95 -13.62
C ASP A 119 2.17 -19.50 -13.46
N PRO A 120 2.13 -18.69 -14.57
CA PRO A 120 1.61 -17.32 -14.51
C PRO A 120 0.22 -17.21 -13.89
N GLY A 121 -0.67 -18.17 -14.19
CA GLY A 121 -2.03 -18.21 -13.65
C GLY A 121 -2.05 -18.49 -12.15
N ASP A 122 -1.17 -19.37 -11.65
CA ASP A 122 -1.02 -19.65 -10.22
C ASP A 122 -0.50 -18.43 -9.45
N LEU A 123 0.45 -17.68 -10.03
CA LEU A 123 0.93 -16.43 -9.43
C LEU A 123 -0.19 -15.38 -9.31
N VAL A 124 -0.94 -15.16 -10.38
CA VAL A 124 -2.07 -14.20 -10.36
C VAL A 124 -3.15 -14.65 -9.39
N ALA A 125 -3.50 -15.93 -9.36
CA ALA A 125 -4.48 -16.48 -8.43
C ALA A 125 -4.03 -16.35 -6.96
N ALA A 126 -2.75 -16.54 -6.68
CA ALA A 126 -2.17 -16.36 -5.34
C ALA A 126 -2.24 -14.90 -4.86
N ILE A 127 -1.97 -13.93 -5.76
CA ILE A 127 -2.16 -12.50 -5.47
C ILE A 127 -3.63 -12.23 -5.14
N ILE A 128 -4.56 -12.67 -5.98
CA ILE A 128 -6.00 -12.48 -5.76
C ILE A 128 -6.41 -13.09 -4.41
N ALA A 129 -6.02 -14.33 -4.13
CA ALA A 129 -6.36 -15.01 -2.89
C ALA A 129 -5.88 -14.23 -1.65
N GLY A 130 -4.62 -13.75 -1.68
CA GLY A 130 -4.05 -12.96 -0.59
C GLY A 130 -4.84 -11.67 -0.34
N TYR A 131 -5.19 -10.92 -1.38
CA TYR A 131 -6.02 -9.71 -1.26
C TYR A 131 -7.41 -10.04 -0.73
N GLU A 132 -8.10 -11.03 -1.32
CA GLU A 132 -9.45 -11.41 -0.91
C GLU A 132 -9.53 -11.76 0.58
N ILE A 133 -8.62 -12.60 1.05
CA ILE A 133 -8.67 -13.06 2.45
C ILE A 133 -8.25 -11.94 3.41
N ALA A 134 -7.18 -11.20 3.11
CA ALA A 134 -6.73 -10.08 3.94
C ALA A 134 -7.80 -9.01 4.09
N VAL A 135 -8.40 -8.56 2.98
CA VAL A 135 -9.43 -7.51 2.98
C VAL A 135 -10.70 -7.96 3.67
N ARG A 136 -11.15 -9.19 3.46
CA ARG A 136 -12.35 -9.75 4.11
C ARG A 136 -12.18 -9.81 5.63
N ILE A 137 -11.04 -10.30 6.12
CA ILE A 137 -10.72 -10.35 7.55
C ILE A 137 -10.64 -8.91 8.12
N ALA A 138 -9.95 -8.01 7.44
CA ALA A 138 -9.85 -6.61 7.87
C ALA A 138 -11.21 -5.92 7.96
N ALA A 139 -12.07 -6.11 6.95
CA ALA A 139 -13.41 -5.53 6.88
C ALA A 139 -14.39 -6.12 7.91
N ALA A 140 -14.12 -7.35 8.35
CA ALA A 140 -14.94 -8.05 9.35
C ALA A 140 -14.59 -7.70 10.80
N GLN A 141 -13.50 -6.95 11.05
CA GLN A 141 -13.07 -6.57 12.40
C GLN A 141 -14.12 -5.71 13.10
N ASN A 142 -14.54 -6.12 14.31
CA ASN A 142 -15.46 -5.35 15.15
C ASN A 142 -14.70 -4.21 15.85
N PRO A 143 -15.02 -2.92 15.58
CA PRO A 143 -14.31 -1.78 16.15
C PRO A 143 -14.53 -1.60 17.67
N GLU A 144 -15.54 -2.24 18.25
CA GLU A 144 -15.77 -2.17 19.69
C GLU A 144 -14.69 -2.89 20.48
N ASN A 145 -14.18 -4.01 19.95
CA ASN A 145 -13.19 -4.84 20.63
C ASN A 145 -11.80 -4.79 19.98
N ILE A 146 -11.74 -4.55 18.67
CA ILE A 146 -10.47 -4.34 17.94
C ILE A 146 -10.28 -2.83 17.77
N LYS A 147 -9.60 -2.19 18.74
CA LYS A 147 -9.43 -0.73 18.75
C LYS A 147 -8.49 -0.22 17.67
N SER A 148 -7.36 -0.90 17.48
CA SER A 148 -6.41 -0.58 16.40
C SER A 148 -6.66 -1.53 15.24
N ARG A 149 -7.15 -0.99 14.11
CA ARG A 149 -7.42 -1.75 12.89
C ARG A 149 -6.36 -1.51 11.82
N GLN A 150 -5.12 -1.30 12.26
CA GLN A 150 -3.98 -1.10 11.38
C GLN A 150 -3.67 -2.36 10.58
N SER A 151 -3.06 -2.18 9.42
CA SER A 151 -2.70 -3.25 8.49
C SER A 151 -1.90 -4.38 9.13
N GLY A 152 -1.02 -4.08 10.08
CA GLY A 152 -0.22 -5.07 10.81
C GLY A 152 -1.02 -6.19 11.48
N LEU A 153 -2.29 -5.92 11.87
CA LEU A 153 -3.12 -6.94 12.52
C LEU A 153 -3.68 -7.98 11.55
N TRP A 154 -3.94 -7.59 10.29
CA TRP A 154 -4.64 -8.45 9.33
C TRP A 154 -3.80 -8.79 8.07
N ALA A 155 -2.80 -8.01 7.75
CA ALA A 155 -2.02 -8.16 6.52
C ALA A 155 -1.28 -9.51 6.44
N GLY A 156 -0.85 -10.05 7.59
CA GLY A 156 -0.22 -11.37 7.68
C GLY A 156 -1.08 -12.51 7.18
N TYR A 157 -2.41 -12.42 7.31
CA TYR A 157 -3.31 -13.44 6.72
C TYR A 157 -3.20 -13.48 5.20
N GLY A 158 -3.10 -12.31 4.55
CA GLY A 158 -2.86 -12.23 3.11
C GLY A 158 -1.52 -12.83 2.71
N ALA A 159 -0.48 -12.56 3.48
CA ALA A 159 0.86 -13.14 3.25
C ALA A 159 0.85 -14.67 3.38
N VAL A 160 0.21 -15.21 4.44
CA VAL A 160 0.04 -16.67 4.64
C VAL A 160 -0.65 -17.30 3.45
N VAL A 161 -1.81 -16.75 3.03
CA VAL A 161 -2.62 -17.34 1.96
C VAL A 161 -1.91 -17.24 0.61
N ALA A 162 -1.29 -16.11 0.30
CA ALA A 162 -0.56 -15.94 -0.96
C ALA A 162 0.63 -16.90 -1.07
N ALA A 163 1.44 -17.02 -0.01
CA ALA A 163 2.58 -17.94 0.04
C ALA A 163 2.12 -19.40 -0.02
N SER A 164 1.11 -19.78 0.77
CA SER A 164 0.51 -21.11 0.78
C SER A 164 -0.02 -21.55 -0.59
N SER A 165 -0.62 -20.61 -1.35
CA SER A 165 -1.12 -20.87 -2.70
C SER A 165 0.00 -21.27 -3.66
N ILE A 166 1.18 -20.64 -3.56
CA ILE A 166 2.36 -20.99 -4.37
C ILE A 166 2.98 -22.29 -3.91
N ARG A 167 3.03 -22.55 -2.59
CA ARG A 167 3.57 -23.81 -2.03
C ARG A 167 2.62 -25.01 -2.20
N HIS A 168 1.37 -24.77 -2.59
CA HIS A 168 0.30 -25.78 -2.60
C HIS A 168 0.14 -26.45 -1.23
N THR A 169 0.23 -25.67 -0.15
CA THR A 169 0.10 -26.17 1.23
C THR A 169 -1.30 -26.76 1.46
N GLY A 170 -1.34 -27.94 2.06
CA GLY A 170 -2.61 -28.62 2.33
C GLY A 170 -3.54 -27.85 3.29
N PRO A 171 -4.87 -28.03 3.18
CA PRO A 171 -5.83 -27.19 3.90
C PRO A 171 -5.74 -27.28 5.42
N ASP A 172 -5.33 -28.42 6.00
CA ASP A 172 -5.13 -28.53 7.45
C ASP A 172 -3.97 -27.64 7.92
N MET A 173 -2.85 -27.68 7.23
CA MET A 173 -1.67 -26.86 7.54
C MET A 173 -1.97 -25.38 7.34
N LEU A 174 -2.64 -25.02 6.24
CA LEU A 174 -3.03 -23.63 5.98
C LEU A 174 -3.98 -23.08 7.06
N ALA A 175 -4.94 -23.87 7.52
CA ALA A 175 -5.84 -23.46 8.60
C ALA A 175 -5.06 -23.19 9.90
N HIS A 176 -4.08 -24.04 10.24
CA HIS A 176 -3.19 -23.81 11.38
C HIS A 176 -2.27 -22.60 11.19
N ALA A 177 -1.71 -22.40 10.00
CA ALA A 177 -0.90 -21.21 9.70
C ALA A 177 -1.69 -19.90 9.91
N MET A 178 -2.92 -19.83 9.39
CA MET A 178 -3.80 -18.68 9.65
C MET A 178 -4.10 -18.51 11.15
N ALA A 179 -4.35 -19.59 11.86
CA ALA A 179 -4.61 -19.55 13.30
C ALA A 179 -3.40 -19.06 14.10
N ILE A 180 -2.20 -19.54 13.81
CA ILE A 180 -0.94 -19.10 14.43
C ILE A 180 -0.72 -17.61 14.14
N ASN A 181 -0.86 -17.18 12.88
CA ASN A 181 -0.74 -15.77 12.50
C ASN A 181 -1.72 -14.89 13.29
N GLY A 182 -2.97 -15.32 13.47
CA GLY A 182 -3.97 -14.57 14.22
C GLY A 182 -3.61 -14.34 15.69
N VAL A 183 -2.92 -15.30 16.32
CA VAL A 183 -2.41 -15.16 17.69
C VAL A 183 -1.20 -14.23 17.75
N TRP A 184 -0.32 -14.29 16.75
CA TRP A 184 0.97 -13.60 16.77
C TRP A 184 1.01 -12.30 15.96
N ALA A 185 -0.06 -11.98 15.23
CA ALA A 185 -0.14 -10.73 14.48
C ALA A 185 0.15 -9.52 15.37
N PRO A 186 0.90 -8.52 14.87
CA PRO A 186 1.18 -7.31 15.61
C PRO A 186 -0.10 -6.61 16.06
N ASN A 187 -0.41 -6.66 17.36
CA ASN A 187 -1.57 -6.01 17.94
C ASN A 187 -1.13 -4.76 18.72
N GLN A 188 -1.01 -3.64 18.00
CA GLN A 188 -0.54 -2.40 18.57
C GLN A 188 -1.68 -1.67 19.29
N ALA A 189 -1.43 -1.25 20.53
CA ALA A 189 -2.30 -0.32 21.25
C ALA A 189 -2.15 1.11 20.71
N ALA A 190 -0.93 1.51 20.32
CA ALA A 190 -0.63 2.78 19.67
C ALA A 190 -0.73 2.66 18.15
N ASN A 191 -1.07 3.75 17.46
CA ASN A 191 -0.93 3.83 16.03
C ASN A 191 0.56 3.84 15.63
N GLY A 192 0.99 2.90 14.79
CA GLY A 192 2.39 2.76 14.38
C GLY A 192 2.94 3.99 13.65
N SER A 193 2.09 4.72 12.91
CA SER A 193 2.49 5.97 12.24
C SER A 193 2.48 7.19 13.15
N SER A 194 1.70 7.19 14.23
CA SER A 194 1.50 8.40 15.05
C SER A 194 1.79 8.22 16.54
N GLY A 195 1.98 7.00 17.03
CA GLY A 195 2.07 6.75 18.47
C GLY A 195 0.74 7.02 19.18
N TYR A 196 0.79 7.41 20.45
CA TYR A 196 -0.41 7.67 21.25
C TYR A 196 -0.99 9.08 21.08
N ALA A 197 -0.16 10.04 20.74
CA ALA A 197 -0.57 11.44 20.64
C ALA A 197 -0.47 11.92 19.20
N LYS A 198 0.53 12.73 18.92
CA LYS A 198 0.79 13.22 17.57
C LYS A 198 1.83 12.34 16.89
N LEU A 199 1.73 12.28 15.58
CA LEU A 199 2.67 11.61 14.72
C LEU A 199 4.12 11.99 15.06
N THR A 200 4.98 11.00 15.21
CA THR A 200 6.40 11.18 15.52
C THR A 200 7.31 10.89 14.32
N GLY A 201 6.75 10.66 13.14
CA GLY A 201 7.49 10.39 11.90
C GLY A 201 8.46 9.22 12.04
N ASN A 202 7.94 8.01 12.14
CA ASN A 202 8.74 6.81 12.35
C ASN A 202 8.49 5.76 11.26
N HIS A 203 9.46 4.85 11.05
CA HIS A 203 9.41 3.83 10.00
C HIS A 203 8.58 2.60 10.37
N ALA A 204 8.15 2.45 11.63
CA ALA A 204 7.30 1.34 12.03
C ALA A 204 5.93 1.36 11.35
N LYS A 205 5.44 2.57 11.03
CA LYS A 205 4.19 2.82 10.33
C LYS A 205 3.06 1.92 10.87
N GLU A 206 2.47 1.08 10.02
CA GLU A 206 1.36 0.20 10.41
C GLU A 206 1.80 -1.22 10.79
N GLY A 207 3.10 -1.47 10.90
CA GLY A 207 3.65 -2.78 11.26
C GLY A 207 3.53 -3.86 10.18
N ILE A 208 3.28 -3.47 8.92
CA ILE A 208 3.03 -4.41 7.82
C ILE A 208 4.23 -5.35 7.58
N PRO A 209 5.49 -4.88 7.51
CA PRO A 209 6.62 -5.77 7.27
C PRO A 209 6.75 -6.86 8.32
N TRP A 210 6.51 -6.51 9.59
CA TRP A 210 6.56 -7.49 10.67
C TRP A 210 5.38 -8.46 10.62
N SER A 211 4.19 -8.01 10.19
CA SER A 211 3.04 -8.87 9.96
C SER A 211 3.30 -9.90 8.86
N VAL A 212 4.00 -9.51 7.79
CA VAL A 212 4.44 -10.43 6.72
C VAL A 212 5.40 -11.47 7.27
N ALA A 213 6.43 -11.04 8.02
CA ALA A 213 7.37 -11.96 8.64
C ALA A 213 6.67 -12.94 9.60
N THR A 214 5.73 -12.47 10.40
CA THR A 214 4.91 -13.30 11.30
C THR A 214 4.09 -14.30 10.51
N GLY A 215 3.43 -13.88 9.43
CA GLY A 215 2.59 -14.76 8.60
C GLY A 215 3.39 -15.86 7.94
N LEU A 216 4.52 -15.54 7.29
CA LEU A 216 5.38 -16.55 6.68
C LEU A 216 6.01 -17.49 7.71
N THR A 217 6.41 -16.96 8.88
CA THR A 217 6.89 -17.82 9.99
C THR A 217 5.78 -18.74 10.50
N ALA A 218 4.53 -18.28 10.55
CA ALA A 218 3.40 -19.10 10.92
C ALA A 218 3.16 -20.26 9.92
N LEU A 219 3.38 -20.00 8.62
CA LEU A 219 3.31 -21.04 7.59
C LEU A 219 4.40 -22.10 7.77
N GLU A 220 5.66 -21.68 7.95
CA GLU A 220 6.79 -22.59 8.25
C GLU A 220 6.51 -23.47 9.48
N LEU A 221 5.97 -22.88 10.55
CA LEU A 221 5.62 -23.60 11.77
C LEU A 221 4.51 -24.61 11.56
N ALA A 222 3.46 -24.25 10.83
CA ALA A 222 2.38 -25.17 10.51
C ALA A 222 2.87 -26.37 9.66
N GLU A 223 3.74 -26.12 8.69
CA GLU A 223 4.39 -27.16 7.89
C GLU A 223 5.29 -28.07 8.74
N ALA A 224 5.87 -27.55 9.83
CA ALA A 224 6.63 -28.30 10.82
C ALA A 224 5.76 -29.03 11.87
N GLY A 225 4.41 -28.94 11.75
CA GLY A 225 3.46 -29.61 12.64
C GLY A 225 3.01 -28.79 13.86
N TYR A 226 3.36 -27.49 13.93
CA TYR A 226 2.85 -26.61 14.98
C TYR A 226 1.38 -26.27 14.71
N THR A 227 0.58 -26.10 15.78
CA THR A 227 -0.86 -25.88 15.64
C THR A 227 -1.28 -24.57 16.30
N GLY A 228 -2.28 -23.90 15.74
CA GLY A 228 -2.93 -22.72 16.31
C GLY A 228 -4.41 -22.98 16.63
N PRO A 229 -5.09 -22.06 17.34
CA PRO A 229 -6.51 -22.17 17.68
C PRO A 229 -7.37 -21.95 16.43
N GLY A 230 -7.96 -23.02 15.90
CA GLY A 230 -8.69 -23.01 14.63
C GLY A 230 -9.88 -22.04 14.60
N ASP A 231 -10.41 -21.66 15.76
CA ASP A 231 -11.54 -20.74 15.94
C ASP A 231 -11.16 -19.25 16.06
N ILE A 232 -9.91 -18.88 15.76
CA ILE A 232 -9.37 -17.52 15.95
C ILE A 232 -10.19 -16.42 15.24
N LEU A 233 -10.88 -16.75 14.16
CA LEU A 233 -11.74 -15.84 13.40
C LEU A 233 -13.23 -15.98 13.70
N ASP A 234 -13.61 -16.92 14.57
CA ASP A 234 -15.03 -17.29 14.79
C ASP A 234 -15.70 -16.54 15.95
N HIS A 235 -14.94 -15.77 16.74
CA HIS A 235 -15.52 -15.08 17.89
C HIS A 235 -16.29 -13.82 17.47
N PRO A 236 -17.65 -13.78 17.67
CA PRO A 236 -18.50 -12.75 17.09
C PRO A 236 -18.26 -11.33 17.64
N SER A 237 -17.66 -11.21 18.83
CA SER A 237 -17.28 -9.90 19.36
C SER A 237 -16.03 -9.31 18.69
N HIS A 238 -15.23 -10.11 17.97
CA HIS A 238 -14.02 -9.66 17.29
C HIS A 238 -14.17 -9.62 15.77
N PHE A 239 -14.88 -10.59 15.19
CA PHE A 239 -15.05 -10.69 13.76
C PHE A 239 -16.50 -11.01 13.37
N ASP A 240 -16.97 -10.35 12.32
CA ASP A 240 -18.18 -10.73 11.61
C ASP A 240 -17.85 -11.89 10.65
N GLY A 241 -18.08 -13.12 11.09
CA GLY A 241 -17.80 -14.32 10.29
C GLY A 241 -18.62 -14.39 9.00
N GLN A 242 -19.82 -13.80 8.96
CA GLN A 242 -20.62 -13.73 7.73
C GLN A 242 -19.97 -12.80 6.71
N ARG A 243 -19.44 -11.64 7.13
CA ARG A 243 -18.72 -10.71 6.26
C ARG A 243 -17.47 -11.33 5.63
N ILE A 244 -16.83 -12.28 6.32
CA ILE A 244 -15.68 -13.03 5.77
C ILE A 244 -16.13 -13.95 4.65
N LYS A 245 -17.21 -14.71 4.83
CA LYS A 245 -17.70 -15.73 3.90
C LYS A 245 -18.47 -15.18 2.70
N ASP A 246 -19.23 -14.10 2.94
CA ASP A 246 -20.24 -13.64 2.00
C ASP A 246 -19.67 -13.26 0.63
N GLY A 247 -20.17 -13.94 -0.41
CA GLY A 247 -19.79 -13.71 -1.79
C GLY A 247 -18.31 -14.08 -2.11
N LEU A 248 -17.66 -14.94 -1.35
CA LEU A 248 -16.30 -15.42 -1.67
C LEU A 248 -16.33 -16.16 -3.03
N GLY A 249 -15.41 -15.76 -3.94
CA GLY A 249 -15.39 -16.28 -5.31
C GLY A 249 -16.45 -15.69 -6.25
N ILE A 250 -17.31 -14.78 -5.77
CA ILE A 250 -18.36 -14.11 -6.55
C ILE A 250 -18.20 -12.59 -6.49
N ARG A 251 -18.07 -12.03 -5.28
CA ARG A 251 -17.75 -10.62 -5.04
C ARG A 251 -16.26 -10.49 -4.76
N TRP A 252 -15.59 -9.68 -5.55
CA TRP A 252 -14.14 -9.55 -5.55
C TRP A 252 -13.71 -8.29 -4.81
N GLU A 253 -13.15 -8.45 -3.61
CA GLU A 253 -12.68 -7.32 -2.78
C GLU A 253 -11.49 -6.60 -3.43
N ILE A 254 -10.62 -7.31 -4.14
CA ILE A 254 -9.46 -6.70 -4.81
C ILE A 254 -9.86 -5.56 -5.77
N LEU A 255 -11.05 -5.60 -6.37
CA LEU A 255 -11.56 -4.53 -7.24
C LEU A 255 -11.75 -3.21 -6.48
N GLY A 256 -11.94 -3.26 -5.16
CA GLY A 256 -12.02 -2.10 -4.27
C GLY A 256 -10.65 -1.48 -3.93
N THR A 257 -9.55 -2.00 -4.47
CA THR A 257 -8.21 -1.43 -4.27
C THR A 257 -8.06 -0.13 -5.06
N TYR A 258 -7.60 0.93 -4.39
CA TYR A 258 -7.23 2.20 -5.01
C TYR A 258 -5.72 2.32 -5.11
N PHE A 259 -5.24 3.12 -6.06
CA PHE A 259 -3.82 3.44 -6.24
C PHE A 259 -3.54 4.90 -5.88
N LYS A 260 -2.30 5.19 -5.49
CA LYS A 260 -1.89 6.52 -5.08
C LYS A 260 -0.97 7.16 -6.12
N PRO A 261 -1.36 8.29 -6.72
CA PRO A 261 -0.47 9.05 -7.61
C PRO A 261 0.58 9.87 -6.84
N TYR A 262 0.43 10.05 -5.52
CA TYR A 262 1.32 10.86 -4.68
C TYR A 262 1.79 10.08 -3.45
N SER A 263 3.04 10.27 -3.02
CA SER A 263 3.64 9.66 -1.83
C SER A 263 3.24 10.41 -0.56
N CYS A 264 1.95 10.34 -0.23
CA CYS A 264 1.40 10.87 1.01
C CYS A 264 0.10 10.17 1.40
N CYS A 265 -0.38 10.45 2.61
CA CYS A 265 -1.63 9.92 3.13
C CYS A 265 -2.79 10.21 2.17
N ARG A 266 -3.61 9.18 1.92
CA ARG A 266 -4.78 9.25 1.03
C ARG A 266 -5.71 10.44 1.30
N TYR A 267 -5.78 10.89 2.55
CA TYR A 267 -6.63 12.02 2.96
C TYR A 267 -6.19 13.36 2.36
N ILE A 268 -4.96 13.47 1.84
CA ILE A 268 -4.36 14.68 1.28
C ILE A 268 -4.66 14.80 -0.22
N HIS A 269 -4.77 13.68 -0.92
CA HIS A 269 -4.87 13.62 -2.39
C HIS A 269 -5.97 14.50 -2.99
N PRO A 270 -7.24 14.52 -2.47
CA PRO A 270 -8.28 15.33 -3.09
C PRO A 270 -7.96 16.83 -3.05
N ALA A 271 -7.23 17.30 -2.03
CA ALA A 271 -6.82 18.70 -1.96
C ALA A 271 -5.73 19.02 -2.99
N ILE A 272 -4.80 18.08 -3.24
CA ILE A 272 -3.79 18.24 -4.30
C ILE A 272 -4.49 18.31 -5.67
N ASP A 273 -5.36 17.35 -5.98
CA ASP A 273 -6.07 17.31 -7.27
C ASP A 273 -6.91 18.59 -7.47
N ALA A 274 -7.70 19.00 -6.47
CA ALA A 274 -8.49 20.25 -6.53
C ALA A 274 -7.62 21.49 -6.77
N THR A 275 -6.43 21.53 -6.18
CA THR A 275 -5.48 22.63 -6.37
C THR A 275 -4.92 22.65 -7.78
N MET A 276 -4.48 21.47 -8.29
CA MET A 276 -3.94 21.39 -9.65
C MET A 276 -5.01 21.75 -10.69
N ASP A 277 -6.24 21.25 -10.52
CA ASP A 277 -7.35 21.54 -11.43
C ASP A 277 -7.66 23.05 -11.49
N VAL A 278 -7.71 23.75 -10.34
CA VAL A 278 -7.99 25.18 -10.31
C VAL A 278 -6.80 26.00 -10.81
N MET A 279 -5.57 25.63 -10.49
CA MET A 279 -4.38 26.32 -11.01
C MET A 279 -4.30 26.21 -12.54
N GLN A 280 -4.57 25.03 -13.09
CA GLN A 280 -4.58 24.81 -14.53
C GLN A 280 -5.71 25.61 -15.23
N SER A 281 -6.94 25.51 -14.72
CA SER A 281 -8.11 26.15 -15.32
C SER A 281 -8.02 27.69 -15.31
N GLN A 282 -7.35 28.26 -14.29
CA GLN A 282 -7.15 29.69 -14.14
C GLN A 282 -5.77 30.16 -14.64
N SER A 283 -4.96 29.26 -15.21
CA SER A 283 -3.59 29.55 -15.68
C SER A 283 -2.71 30.23 -14.61
N LEU A 284 -2.85 29.79 -13.35
CA LEU A 284 -2.07 30.34 -12.22
C LEU A 284 -0.66 29.79 -12.22
N ARG A 285 0.30 30.67 -12.03
CA ARG A 285 1.71 30.28 -11.79
C ARG A 285 1.92 30.00 -10.30
N PRO A 286 2.91 29.18 -9.92
CA PRO A 286 3.23 28.92 -8.51
C PRO A 286 3.34 30.18 -7.64
N LYS A 287 3.98 31.23 -8.15
CA LYS A 287 4.19 32.51 -7.45
C LYS A 287 2.92 33.35 -7.27
N ASP A 288 1.88 33.08 -8.02
CA ASP A 288 0.63 33.82 -7.94
C ASP A 288 -0.24 33.34 -6.76
N VAL A 289 0.09 32.19 -6.14
CA VAL A 289 -0.61 31.66 -4.98
C VAL A 289 0.01 32.19 -3.69
N LEU A 290 -0.76 32.99 -2.94
CA LEU A 290 -0.35 33.62 -1.68
C LEU A 290 -0.74 32.77 -0.47
N SER A 291 -1.92 32.15 -0.50
CA SER A 291 -2.45 31.27 0.55
C SER A 291 -3.49 30.32 -0.01
N ALA A 292 -3.83 29.29 0.79
CA ALA A 292 -4.89 28.35 0.44
C ALA A 292 -5.79 28.05 1.65
N GLU A 293 -7.10 27.93 1.41
CA GLU A 293 -8.05 27.35 2.35
C GLU A 293 -8.55 26.01 1.77
N VAL A 294 -8.40 24.94 2.54
CA VAL A 294 -8.84 23.59 2.16
C VAL A 294 -10.04 23.18 3.00
N ARG A 295 -11.18 23.04 2.36
CA ARG A 295 -12.40 22.50 2.96
C ARG A 295 -12.43 21.00 2.71
N THR A 296 -12.47 20.20 3.77
CA THR A 296 -12.36 18.74 3.71
C THR A 296 -13.03 18.06 4.92
N PHE A 297 -12.99 16.76 5.01
CA PHE A 297 -13.55 15.99 6.12
C PHE A 297 -12.69 16.11 7.39
N GLN A 298 -13.33 15.96 8.55
CA GLN A 298 -12.71 16.18 9.87
C GLN A 298 -11.46 15.29 10.12
N TRP A 299 -11.45 14.04 9.61
CA TRP A 299 -10.30 13.15 9.80
C TRP A 299 -9.02 13.63 9.12
N ALA A 300 -9.10 14.39 8.04
CA ALA A 300 -7.91 14.99 7.42
C ALA A 300 -7.25 16.04 8.33
N GLN A 301 -8.03 16.73 9.18
CA GLN A 301 -7.49 17.67 10.16
C GLN A 301 -6.78 16.98 11.33
N ARG A 302 -7.09 15.70 11.58
CA ARG A 302 -6.45 14.90 12.65
C ARG A 302 -5.07 14.38 12.26
N LEU A 303 -4.68 14.46 10.98
CA LEU A 303 -3.31 14.23 10.58
C LEU A 303 -2.39 15.20 11.34
N GLN A 304 -1.10 14.87 11.41
CA GLN A 304 -0.16 15.72 12.12
C GLN A 304 -0.11 17.15 11.56
N ASN A 305 -0.18 17.27 10.22
CA ASN A 305 -0.21 18.54 9.49
C ASN A 305 0.93 19.52 9.88
N LYS A 306 2.15 18.96 10.10
CA LYS A 306 3.34 19.78 10.35
C LYS A 306 3.66 20.64 9.12
N VAL A 307 3.72 21.94 9.30
CA VAL A 307 4.12 22.89 8.24
C VAL A 307 5.60 22.84 7.92
N ARG A 308 6.40 22.32 8.86
CA ARG A 308 7.85 22.10 8.72
C ARG A 308 8.17 20.68 9.18
N PRO A 309 7.92 19.67 8.35
CA PRO A 309 8.27 18.29 8.68
C PRO A 309 9.79 18.14 8.69
N THR A 310 10.31 17.27 9.54
CA THR A 310 11.74 17.02 9.72
C THR A 310 12.22 15.72 9.07
N ASN A 311 11.29 14.94 8.55
CA ASN A 311 11.54 13.70 7.81
C ASN A 311 10.39 13.39 6.86
N LEU A 312 10.60 12.43 5.94
CA LEU A 312 9.61 12.05 4.93
C LEU A 312 8.31 11.51 5.52
N VAL A 313 8.35 10.80 6.65
CA VAL A 313 7.13 10.26 7.25
C VAL A 313 6.24 11.39 7.79
N GLU A 314 6.83 12.39 8.45
CA GLU A 314 6.09 13.58 8.87
C GLU A 314 5.49 14.34 7.68
N ALA A 315 6.24 14.45 6.59
CA ALA A 315 5.79 15.10 5.36
C ALA A 315 4.59 14.37 4.73
N GLN A 316 4.64 13.03 4.66
CA GLN A 316 3.57 12.18 4.13
C GLN A 316 2.22 12.38 4.84
N TYR A 317 2.23 12.84 6.09
CA TYR A 317 1.02 13.09 6.89
C TYR A 317 0.77 14.58 7.14
N SER A 318 1.31 15.44 6.29
CA SER A 318 1.09 16.90 6.35
C SER A 318 0.38 17.41 5.09
N LEU A 319 -0.93 17.68 5.19
CA LEU A 319 -1.69 18.28 4.10
C LEU A 319 -1.13 19.66 3.72
N PRO A 320 -0.83 20.58 4.68
CA PRO A 320 -0.27 21.88 4.33
C PRO A 320 1.06 21.79 3.57
N PHE A 321 1.94 20.90 4.00
CA PHE A 321 3.25 20.72 3.35
C PHE A 321 3.11 20.12 1.95
N CYS A 322 2.38 19.01 1.79
CA CYS A 322 2.18 18.38 0.48
C CYS A 322 1.48 19.32 -0.51
N LEU A 323 0.49 20.12 -0.03
CA LEU A 323 -0.17 21.10 -0.87
C LEU A 323 0.79 22.20 -1.33
N ALA A 324 1.64 22.68 -0.43
CA ALA A 324 2.66 23.69 -0.76
C ALA A 324 3.69 23.15 -1.77
N VAL A 325 4.13 21.89 -1.62
CA VAL A 325 4.98 21.20 -2.62
C VAL A 325 4.29 21.19 -3.98
N ALA A 326 3.03 20.72 -4.04
CA ALA A 326 2.28 20.66 -5.29
C ALA A 326 2.11 22.02 -5.96
N ILE A 327 1.87 23.07 -5.19
CA ILE A 327 1.73 24.45 -5.72
C ILE A 327 3.07 24.97 -6.26
N ARG A 328 4.19 24.78 -5.54
CA ARG A 328 5.51 25.34 -5.89
C ARG A 328 6.22 24.58 -6.98
N HIS A 329 6.15 23.25 -6.94
CA HIS A 329 6.95 22.36 -7.80
C HIS A 329 6.10 21.45 -8.73
N GLY A 330 4.76 21.54 -8.64
CA GLY A 330 3.85 20.65 -9.35
C GLY A 330 3.60 19.36 -8.60
N ALA A 331 2.48 18.70 -8.89
CA ALA A 331 2.09 17.45 -8.22
C ALA A 331 3.06 16.29 -8.46
N SER A 332 3.80 16.29 -9.58
CA SER A 332 4.85 15.30 -9.88
C SER A 332 5.99 15.29 -8.86
N ALA A 333 6.25 16.40 -8.17
CA ALA A 333 7.25 16.47 -7.09
C ALA A 333 6.86 15.64 -5.84
N LEU A 334 5.62 15.15 -5.79
CA LEU A 334 5.14 14.20 -4.79
C LEU A 334 5.19 12.74 -5.26
N ALA A 335 5.79 12.45 -6.40
CA ALA A 335 5.74 11.12 -7.00
C ALA A 335 7.11 10.58 -7.49
N PRO A 336 8.03 10.22 -6.58
CA PRO A 336 7.95 10.23 -5.11
C PRO A 336 8.36 11.57 -4.49
N LEU A 337 7.95 11.80 -3.25
CA LEU A 337 8.39 12.94 -2.46
C LEU A 337 9.89 12.83 -2.13
N ASP A 338 10.66 13.88 -2.48
CA ASP A 338 12.11 13.96 -2.24
C ASP A 338 12.41 14.59 -0.87
N GLU A 339 13.38 14.01 -0.15
CA GLU A 339 13.85 14.52 1.14
C GLU A 339 14.43 15.95 1.06
N GLN A 340 14.99 16.34 -0.09
CA GLN A 340 15.52 17.69 -0.32
C GLN A 340 14.45 18.78 -0.15
N LEU A 341 13.19 18.48 -0.46
CA LEU A 341 12.07 19.41 -0.32
C LEU A 341 11.76 19.76 1.15
N LEU A 342 12.23 18.95 2.11
CA LEU A 342 12.05 19.22 3.54
C LEU A 342 12.77 20.49 4.02
N CYS A 343 13.76 20.97 3.27
CA CYS A 343 14.55 22.16 3.62
C CYS A 343 14.09 23.43 2.85
N ASP A 344 13.13 23.33 1.95
CA ASP A 344 12.68 24.44 1.10
C ASP A 344 11.88 25.47 1.89
N GLN A 345 12.43 26.72 1.98
CA GLN A 345 11.81 27.80 2.74
C GLN A 345 10.53 28.35 2.07
N GLU A 346 10.41 28.30 0.73
CA GLU A 346 9.23 28.75 0.02
C GLU A 346 8.06 27.77 0.25
N ILE A 347 8.35 26.48 0.30
CA ILE A 347 7.37 25.46 0.70
C ILE A 347 6.91 25.72 2.13
N HIS A 348 7.84 25.93 3.08
CA HIS A 348 7.47 26.18 4.48
C HIS A 348 6.63 27.46 4.66
N ALA A 349 6.98 28.54 3.95
CA ALA A 349 6.26 29.80 4.00
C ALA A 349 4.81 29.63 3.49
N LEU A 350 4.65 28.92 2.37
CA LEU A 350 3.31 28.65 1.81
C LEU A 350 2.52 27.67 2.69
N ALA A 351 3.15 26.59 3.18
CA ALA A 351 2.50 25.62 4.08
C ALA A 351 1.94 26.31 5.35
N HIS A 352 2.63 27.32 5.87
CA HIS A 352 2.16 28.12 7.01
C HIS A 352 0.89 28.91 6.69
N SER A 353 0.66 29.28 5.45
CA SER A 353 -0.52 30.03 4.98
C SER A 353 -1.67 29.13 4.50
N VAL A 354 -1.55 27.80 4.64
CA VAL A 354 -2.62 26.84 4.34
C VAL A 354 -3.53 26.69 5.56
N LYS A 355 -4.81 26.98 5.38
CA LYS A 355 -5.85 26.81 6.41
C LYS A 355 -6.70 25.58 6.10
N LEU A 356 -6.92 24.72 7.11
CA LEU A 356 -7.80 23.56 7.01
C LEU A 356 -9.14 23.85 7.69
N VAL A 357 -10.23 23.59 6.98
CA VAL A 357 -11.60 23.80 7.45
C VAL A 357 -12.39 22.50 7.30
N ALA A 358 -13.00 22.02 8.38
CA ALA A 358 -13.96 20.92 8.29
C ALA A 358 -15.23 21.41 7.59
N ASP A 359 -15.73 20.60 6.67
CA ASP A 359 -16.99 20.89 5.96
C ASP A 359 -17.97 19.74 6.22
N ASP A 360 -19.10 20.04 6.84
CA ASP A 360 -20.08 19.04 7.26
C ASP A 360 -20.67 18.28 6.06
N THR A 361 -20.79 18.90 4.89
CA THR A 361 -21.33 18.24 3.69
C THR A 361 -20.33 17.24 3.08
N ILE A 362 -19.04 17.54 3.22
CA ILE A 362 -17.95 16.66 2.83
C ILE A 362 -17.78 15.54 3.88
N ASP A 363 -17.84 15.90 5.17
CA ASP A 363 -17.64 14.96 6.28
C ASP A 363 -18.69 13.84 6.31
N GLN A 364 -19.94 14.14 5.95
CA GLN A 364 -21.04 13.16 5.84
C GLN A 364 -20.76 12.05 4.81
N LYS A 365 -19.91 12.32 3.81
CA LYS A 365 -19.54 11.32 2.79
C LYS A 365 -18.35 10.46 3.18
N PHE A 366 -17.60 10.86 4.20
CA PHE A 366 -16.50 10.07 4.74
C PHE A 366 -17.06 8.93 5.63
N PRO A 367 -16.53 7.69 5.61
CA PRO A 367 -15.33 7.23 4.90
C PRO A 367 -15.58 6.70 3.47
N ALA A 368 -16.80 6.72 2.96
CA ALA A 368 -17.11 6.19 1.63
C ALA A 368 -16.35 6.94 0.52
N GLU A 369 -16.27 8.27 0.64
CA GLU A 369 -15.52 9.13 -0.26
C GLU A 369 -14.52 10.00 0.53
N THR A 370 -13.36 10.31 -0.07
CA THR A 370 -12.44 11.35 0.41
C THR A 370 -12.51 12.53 -0.55
N LEU A 371 -13.01 13.65 -0.06
CA LEU A 371 -13.30 14.82 -0.88
C LEU A 371 -12.60 16.07 -0.32
N ALA A 372 -12.29 17.02 -1.20
CA ALA A 372 -11.86 18.36 -0.82
C ALA A 372 -12.32 19.41 -1.81
N GLN A 373 -12.42 20.64 -1.33
CA GLN A 373 -12.53 21.87 -2.11
C GLN A 373 -11.41 22.81 -1.68
N VAL A 374 -10.78 23.49 -2.63
CA VAL A 374 -9.67 24.40 -2.35
C VAL A 374 -10.02 25.80 -2.84
N LYS A 375 -9.78 26.78 -1.98
CA LYS A 375 -9.82 28.20 -2.32
C LYS A 375 -8.39 28.75 -2.27
N LEU A 376 -7.89 29.27 -3.38
CA LEU A 376 -6.58 29.91 -3.49
C LEU A 376 -6.77 31.43 -3.47
N THR A 377 -5.97 32.14 -2.65
CA THR A 377 -5.88 33.59 -2.67
C THR A 377 -4.73 34.01 -3.58
N THR A 378 -5.02 34.89 -4.52
CA THR A 378 -4.06 35.40 -5.49
C THR A 378 -4.06 36.95 -5.47
N PRO A 379 -3.06 37.64 -6.07
CA PRO A 379 -3.08 39.09 -6.19
C PRO A 379 -4.31 39.66 -6.96
N SER A 380 -4.92 38.82 -7.80
CA SER A 380 -6.13 39.19 -8.58
C SER A 380 -7.45 38.85 -7.89
N GLY A 381 -7.40 38.24 -6.70
CA GLY A 381 -8.57 37.81 -5.94
C GLY A 381 -8.58 36.34 -5.64
N ASP A 382 -9.64 35.86 -4.99
CA ASP A 382 -9.80 34.44 -4.62
C ASP A 382 -10.38 33.65 -5.78
N VAL A 383 -9.84 32.41 -5.96
CA VAL A 383 -10.37 31.43 -6.89
C VAL A 383 -10.67 30.13 -6.14
N THR A 384 -11.77 29.46 -6.50
CA THR A 384 -12.24 28.27 -5.77
C THR A 384 -12.45 27.10 -6.73
N SER A 385 -11.98 25.91 -6.36
CA SER A 385 -12.18 24.68 -7.13
C SER A 385 -13.61 24.14 -6.98
N ALA A 386 -13.98 23.18 -7.83
CA ALA A 386 -15.06 22.26 -7.53
C ALA A 386 -14.71 21.39 -6.30
N ILE A 387 -15.70 20.67 -5.74
CA ILE A 387 -15.44 19.57 -4.81
C ILE A 387 -14.92 18.39 -5.63
N VAL A 388 -13.75 17.86 -5.27
CA VAL A 388 -13.02 16.84 -6.05
C VAL A 388 -12.88 15.57 -5.24
N ILE A 389 -13.14 14.42 -5.89
CA ILE A 389 -12.72 13.10 -5.44
C ILE A 389 -11.27 12.85 -5.89
N ALA A 390 -10.47 12.23 -5.04
CA ALA A 390 -9.07 12.00 -5.34
C ALA A 390 -8.85 11.06 -6.55
N ARG A 391 -7.91 11.40 -7.43
CA ARG A 391 -7.43 10.51 -8.50
C ARG A 391 -6.89 9.21 -7.89
N GLY A 392 -7.16 8.09 -8.59
CA GLY A 392 -6.81 6.74 -8.14
C GLY A 392 -7.84 6.11 -7.21
N ASP A 393 -8.82 6.86 -6.72
CA ASP A 393 -9.95 6.32 -5.96
C ASP A 393 -10.88 5.48 -6.85
N ILE A 394 -11.75 4.66 -6.22
CA ILE A 394 -12.72 3.81 -6.96
C ILE A 394 -13.60 4.65 -7.88
N GLY A 395 -14.02 5.84 -7.44
CA GLY A 395 -14.81 6.78 -8.24
C GLY A 395 -14.04 7.54 -9.34
N ARG A 396 -12.70 7.49 -9.32
CA ARG A 396 -11.79 8.08 -10.32
C ARG A 396 -10.51 7.23 -10.41
N PRO A 397 -10.64 5.96 -10.87
CA PRO A 397 -9.54 4.99 -10.80
C PRO A 397 -8.37 5.38 -11.70
N MET A 398 -7.16 5.04 -11.27
CA MET A 398 -6.00 5.01 -12.15
C MET A 398 -6.11 3.79 -13.05
N VAL A 399 -5.96 4.02 -14.35
CA VAL A 399 -5.91 2.97 -15.38
C VAL A 399 -4.48 2.50 -15.61
N TRP A 400 -4.32 1.41 -16.39
CA TRP A 400 -3.01 0.81 -16.68
C TRP A 400 -1.96 1.82 -17.14
N ASN A 401 -2.30 2.66 -18.11
CA ASN A 401 -1.37 3.67 -18.63
C ASN A 401 -0.88 4.65 -17.54
N GLU A 402 -1.77 5.06 -16.62
CA GLU A 402 -1.38 5.95 -15.52
C GLU A 402 -0.48 5.25 -14.49
N LEU A 403 -0.66 3.95 -14.27
CA LEU A 403 0.26 3.16 -13.44
C LEU A 403 1.63 2.98 -14.12
N THR A 404 1.64 2.77 -15.42
CA THR A 404 2.86 2.71 -16.22
C THR A 404 3.59 4.07 -16.23
N GLU A 405 2.86 5.16 -16.38
CA GLU A 405 3.42 6.52 -16.24
C GLU A 405 4.01 6.76 -14.85
N LYS A 406 3.31 6.31 -13.78
CA LYS A 406 3.82 6.35 -12.40
C LYS A 406 5.14 5.59 -12.28
N PHE A 407 5.24 4.39 -12.87
CA PHE A 407 6.47 3.60 -12.88
C PHE A 407 7.62 4.38 -13.55
N TRP A 408 7.38 4.90 -14.76
CA TRP A 408 8.41 5.64 -15.51
C TRP A 408 8.81 6.95 -14.84
N LEU A 409 7.89 7.62 -14.17
CA LEU A 409 8.19 8.81 -13.37
C LEU A 409 9.16 8.48 -12.23
N VAL A 410 8.98 7.36 -11.55
CA VAL A 410 9.89 6.86 -10.50
C VAL A 410 11.25 6.46 -11.08
N CYS A 411 11.26 5.88 -12.27
CA CYS A 411 12.50 5.47 -12.94
C CYS A 411 13.38 6.65 -13.35
N ASN A 412 12.81 7.76 -13.72
CA ASN A 412 13.40 9.02 -14.21
C ASN A 412 14.95 9.13 -14.06
N ASN A 413 15.70 8.74 -15.11
CA ASN A 413 17.18 8.72 -15.17
C ASN A 413 17.89 7.83 -14.12
N ARG A 414 17.19 6.95 -13.44
CA ARG A 414 17.77 6.01 -12.45
C ARG A 414 18.17 4.68 -13.07
N LEU A 415 17.54 4.29 -14.20
CA LEU A 415 17.83 3.04 -14.90
C LEU A 415 18.94 3.20 -15.91
N SER A 416 19.79 2.15 -16.06
CA SER A 416 20.60 2.01 -17.27
C SER A 416 19.71 1.73 -18.49
N THR A 417 20.19 2.01 -19.71
CA THR A 417 19.42 1.76 -20.94
C THR A 417 18.99 0.30 -21.06
N VAL A 418 19.87 -0.64 -20.71
CA VAL A 418 19.57 -2.07 -20.75
C VAL A 418 18.41 -2.43 -19.79
N ARG A 419 18.42 -1.84 -18.58
CA ARG A 419 17.37 -2.06 -17.58
C ARG A 419 16.05 -1.42 -18.01
N GLU A 420 16.11 -0.24 -18.64
CA GLU A 420 14.93 0.43 -19.17
C GLU A 420 14.26 -0.42 -20.25
N ASP A 421 15.02 -0.97 -21.20
CA ASP A 421 14.50 -1.84 -22.26
C ASP A 421 13.91 -3.13 -21.67
N GLY A 422 14.58 -3.73 -20.67
CA GLY A 422 14.11 -4.91 -19.96
C GLY A 422 12.77 -4.66 -19.26
N PHE A 423 12.64 -3.59 -18.49
CA PHE A 423 11.38 -3.21 -17.84
C PHE A 423 10.28 -2.88 -18.83
N ARG A 424 10.62 -2.20 -19.95
CA ARG A 424 9.64 -1.88 -21.00
C ARG A 424 9.02 -3.15 -21.59
N ALA A 425 9.86 -4.11 -21.98
CA ALA A 425 9.40 -5.39 -22.49
C ALA A 425 8.61 -6.20 -21.45
N ALA A 426 9.06 -6.19 -20.19
CA ALA A 426 8.40 -6.91 -19.10
C ALA A 426 7.04 -6.31 -18.74
N ILE A 427 6.88 -4.98 -18.77
CA ILE A 427 5.60 -4.30 -18.52
C ILE A 427 4.60 -4.57 -19.66
N GLU A 428 5.06 -4.62 -20.92
CA GLU A 428 4.21 -5.03 -22.04
C GLU A 428 3.70 -6.46 -21.90
N GLN A 429 4.55 -7.40 -21.44
CA GLN A 429 4.11 -8.77 -21.16
C GLN A 429 3.14 -8.83 -19.95
N LEU A 430 3.40 -8.03 -18.91
CA LEU A 430 2.51 -7.91 -17.75
C LEU A 430 1.12 -7.41 -18.17
N GLU A 431 1.02 -6.43 -19.06
CA GLU A 431 -0.24 -5.94 -19.61
C GLU A 431 -0.98 -7.03 -20.40
N CYS A 432 -0.24 -7.91 -21.09
CA CYS A 432 -0.79 -9.07 -21.81
C CYS A 432 -1.18 -10.23 -20.88
N GLY A 433 -0.95 -10.12 -19.58
CA GLY A 433 -1.33 -11.12 -18.57
C GLY A 433 -0.21 -12.04 -18.10
N ASP A 434 1.04 -11.84 -18.56
CA ASP A 434 2.20 -12.61 -18.11
C ASP A 434 3.05 -11.83 -17.08
N PRO A 435 2.98 -12.18 -15.79
CA PRO A 435 3.74 -11.52 -14.73
C PRO A 435 5.19 -12.02 -14.60
N LEU A 436 5.60 -13.09 -15.28
CA LEU A 436 6.90 -13.70 -15.02
C LEU A 436 8.11 -12.89 -15.51
N PRO A 437 8.06 -12.20 -16.67
CA PRO A 437 9.21 -11.42 -17.14
C PRO A 437 9.64 -10.33 -16.17
N ILE A 438 8.70 -9.63 -15.51
CA ILE A 438 9.03 -8.55 -14.58
C ILE A 438 9.78 -9.05 -13.32
N LEU A 439 9.66 -10.34 -12.99
CA LEU A 439 10.37 -10.95 -11.86
C LEU A 439 11.88 -11.03 -12.11
N LYS A 440 12.33 -11.02 -13.36
CA LYS A 440 13.76 -10.97 -13.70
C LYS A 440 14.30 -9.55 -13.51
N GLU A 441 13.47 -8.56 -13.84
CA GLU A 441 13.85 -7.16 -13.79
C GLU A 441 13.95 -6.59 -12.36
N ILE A 442 13.32 -7.22 -11.37
CA ILE A 442 13.47 -6.80 -9.98
C ILE A 442 14.73 -7.32 -9.29
N VAL A 443 15.49 -8.20 -9.96
CA VAL A 443 16.75 -8.75 -9.44
C VAL A 443 17.92 -7.90 -9.92
N GLY A 444 18.83 -7.58 -9.01
CA GLY A 444 20.02 -6.73 -9.30
C GLY A 444 19.74 -5.22 -9.21
N PRO A 445 20.82 -4.42 -9.12
CA PRO A 445 20.73 -2.96 -9.03
C PRO A 445 20.12 -2.35 -10.29
N ILE A 446 19.45 -1.22 -10.12
CA ILE A 446 18.75 -0.54 -11.22
C ILE A 446 19.66 0.23 -12.18
N ASN A 447 20.88 0.54 -11.77
CA ASN A 447 21.83 1.36 -12.50
C ASN A 447 23.00 0.57 -13.13
N GLN A 448 22.90 -0.75 -13.19
CA GLN A 448 23.90 -1.65 -13.78
C GLN A 448 23.40 -2.39 -15.03
#